data_4acc8daeae42fbb85a1aedc8296ec5c5
#
_entry.id   4acc8daeae42fbb85a1aedc8296ec5c5
#
_cell.length_a   1.000
_cell.length_b   1.000
_cell.length_c   1.000
_cell.angle_alpha   90.00
_cell.angle_beta   90.00
_cell.angle_gamma   90.00
#
_symmetry.space_group_name_H-M   'P 1'
#
loop_
_entity.id
_entity.type
_entity.pdbx_description
1 polymer ?
#
loop_
_entity_poly.entity_id
_entity_poly.type
_entity_poly.pdbx_seq_one_letter_code
_entity_poly.pdbx_strand_id
1 'polypeptide(L)'
;MRLWIIMVSLSALLCGCVYVSGGTDGESSLKLSALDVGQGLAVLLEWDGRYAMYDFGPDSVGVVDSLARRGVDTLEWVVLSHYHRDHIGGFLELPGRDLFVRRLYVGSDLTEGFFRDSVLGVARALGIPVDTLWRGESLGFAEGERAESPRFDVLWPAVYARVEGNTASVVLLGRVGVTKVLLTGDLDTVGENRLLEMNPTLSAELLQVGHHGSAGSSSFKFIAQVSPKYAFVSVGADNRYGHPVESVVHKLNLVLGDSAKLFRTDLQGTVRFEIFPGMGVIEP
;
A
#
# COMPACT_ATOMS: atom_id res chain seq x y z
N MET A 1 15.25 71.57 20.97
CA MET A 1 16.08 70.51 20.40
C MET A 1 15.71 69.19 21.11
N ARG A 2 14.86 68.40 20.52
CA ARG A 2 14.47 67.08 21.07
C ARG A 2 15.18 66.00 20.25
N LEU A 3 16.06 65.24 20.91
CA LEU A 3 16.79 64.11 20.36
C LEU A 3 15.83 62.95 20.28
N TRP A 4 15.65 62.38 19.07
CA TRP A 4 14.93 61.08 18.86
C TRP A 4 15.98 59.95 18.84
N ILE A 5 15.90 59.10 19.82
CA ILE A 5 16.67 57.84 19.84
C ILE A 5 15.91 56.83 19.01
N ILE A 6 16.49 56.40 17.89
CA ILE A 6 15.98 55.32 17.08
C ILE A 6 16.50 54.02 17.70
N MET A 7 15.60 53.27 18.32
CA MET A 7 15.89 51.88 18.70
C MET A 7 15.72 51.00 17.48
N VAL A 8 16.80 50.44 16.99
CA VAL A 8 16.79 49.35 15.97
C VAL A 8 16.60 48.05 16.73
N SER A 9 15.39 47.50 16.65
CA SER A 9 15.13 46.16 17.12
C SER A 9 15.60 45.15 16.06
N LEU A 10 16.59 44.35 16.44
CA LEU A 10 17.09 43.22 15.66
C LEU A 10 16.04 42.09 15.74
N SER A 11 15.18 41.97 14.73
CA SER A 11 14.24 40.87 14.62
C SER A 11 15.00 39.66 14.08
N ALA A 12 15.20 38.67 14.94
CA ALA A 12 15.66 37.34 14.51
C ALA A 12 14.66 36.74 13.54
N LEU A 13 15.08 36.48 12.30
CA LEU A 13 14.34 35.66 11.35
C LEU A 13 14.36 34.22 11.89
N LEU A 14 13.32 33.86 12.61
CA LEU A 14 12.93 32.46 12.76
C LEU A 14 12.35 32.01 11.41
N CYS A 15 13.09 31.18 10.71
CA CYS A 15 12.59 30.44 9.55
C CYS A 15 11.50 29.48 10.05
N GLY A 16 10.29 30.00 10.21
CA GLY A 16 9.11 29.21 10.48
C GLY A 16 8.74 28.50 9.18
N CYS A 17 8.84 27.20 9.16
CA CYS A 17 8.14 26.40 8.17
C CYS A 17 6.67 26.78 8.25
N VAL A 18 6.20 27.49 7.23
CA VAL A 18 4.78 27.75 7.06
C VAL A 18 4.17 26.42 6.62
N TYR A 19 3.61 25.70 7.57
CA TYR A 19 2.65 24.66 7.29
C TYR A 19 1.46 25.33 6.63
N VAL A 20 1.39 25.29 5.33
CA VAL A 20 0.17 25.61 4.61
C VAL A 20 -0.75 24.41 4.80
N SER A 21 -1.54 24.41 5.87
CA SER A 21 -2.71 23.58 6.00
C SER A 21 -3.78 24.14 5.04
N GLY A 22 -3.56 23.93 3.75
CA GLY A 22 -4.51 24.28 2.71
C GLY A 22 -5.39 23.08 2.36
N GLY A 23 -5.93 22.36 3.36
CA GLY A 23 -7.07 21.52 3.14
C GLY A 23 -8.28 22.45 2.97
N THR A 24 -8.81 22.56 1.77
CA THR A 24 -10.15 23.12 1.57
C THR A 24 -11.12 22.19 2.30
N ASP A 25 -11.85 22.70 3.27
CA ASP A 25 -12.89 21.98 3.99
C ASP A 25 -13.84 21.34 2.95
N GLY A 26 -13.74 20.02 2.73
CA GLY A 26 -14.61 19.25 1.85
C GLY A 26 -13.97 18.47 0.70
N GLU A 27 -12.64 18.47 0.52
CA GLU A 27 -12.01 17.66 -0.51
C GLU A 27 -11.67 16.25 0.03
N SER A 28 -12.31 15.23 -0.55
CA SER A 28 -12.06 13.82 -0.16
C SER A 28 -10.65 13.40 -0.53
N SER A 29 -9.95 12.71 0.38
CA SER A 29 -8.62 12.16 0.16
C SER A 29 -8.61 10.64 0.36
N LEU A 30 -7.76 9.93 -0.38
CA LEU A 30 -7.45 8.54 -0.06
C LEU A 30 -6.37 8.52 1.03
N LYS A 31 -6.72 7.95 2.17
CA LYS A 31 -5.73 7.64 3.20
C LYS A 31 -5.24 6.22 3.03
N LEU A 32 -3.94 6.06 2.89
CA LEU A 32 -3.25 4.78 2.80
C LEU A 32 -2.41 4.60 4.05
N SER A 33 -2.63 3.51 4.78
CA SER A 33 -1.84 3.16 5.96
C SER A 33 -1.16 1.80 5.75
N ALA A 34 0.16 1.80 5.61
CA ALA A 34 0.96 0.59 5.73
C ALA A 34 1.08 0.27 7.22
N LEU A 35 0.33 -0.71 7.70
CA LEU A 35 0.28 -1.07 9.11
C LEU A 35 1.60 -1.72 9.53
N ASP A 36 2.10 -1.35 10.71
CA ASP A 36 3.18 -2.11 11.33
C ASP A 36 2.64 -3.45 11.82
N VAL A 37 2.94 -4.48 11.06
CA VAL A 37 2.56 -5.87 11.33
C VAL A 37 3.78 -6.77 11.56
N GLY A 38 4.95 -6.14 11.83
CA GLY A 38 6.22 -6.85 11.80
C GLY A 38 6.57 -7.31 10.38
N GLN A 39 7.08 -8.53 10.23
CA GLN A 39 7.42 -9.07 8.92
C GLN A 39 6.16 -9.54 8.20
N GLY A 40 5.70 -8.76 7.22
CA GLY A 40 4.49 -9.01 6.45
C GLY A 40 3.96 -7.74 5.80
N LEU A 41 2.81 -7.84 5.15
CA LEU A 41 2.16 -6.71 4.49
C LEU A 41 0.68 -6.62 4.88
N ALA A 42 0.26 -5.44 5.34
CA ALA A 42 -1.13 -5.08 5.53
C ALA A 42 -1.30 -3.59 5.21
N VAL A 43 -2.07 -3.27 4.19
CA VAL A 43 -2.34 -1.89 3.79
C VAL A 43 -3.82 -1.60 3.95
N LEU A 44 -4.14 -0.68 4.86
CA LEU A 44 -5.49 -0.15 5.04
C LEU A 44 -5.68 1.05 4.13
N LEU A 45 -6.76 1.03 3.37
CA LEU A 45 -7.21 2.10 2.48
C LEU A 45 -8.52 2.68 3.05
N GLU A 46 -8.61 4.00 3.16
CA GLU A 46 -9.79 4.72 3.63
C GLU A 46 -10.19 5.80 2.63
N TRP A 47 -11.46 5.82 2.23
CA TRP A 47 -12.07 6.85 1.40
C TRP A 47 -13.50 7.14 1.86
N ASP A 48 -13.80 8.39 2.19
CA ASP A 48 -15.14 8.83 2.64
C ASP A 48 -15.75 7.93 3.74
N GLY A 49 -14.93 7.53 4.72
CA GLY A 49 -15.37 6.66 5.82
C GLY A 49 -15.61 5.20 5.43
N ARG A 50 -15.22 4.79 4.22
CA ARG A 50 -15.21 3.41 3.74
C ARG A 50 -13.81 2.86 3.77
N TYR A 51 -13.69 1.57 4.02
CA TYR A 51 -12.42 0.92 4.23
C TYR A 51 -12.22 -0.28 3.32
N ALA A 52 -10.99 -0.51 2.92
CA ALA A 52 -10.58 -1.69 2.17
C ALA A 52 -9.17 -2.13 2.62
N MET A 53 -8.83 -3.38 2.35
CA MET A 53 -7.51 -3.91 2.68
C MET A 53 -6.83 -4.51 1.46
N TYR A 54 -5.53 -4.25 1.36
CA TYR A 54 -4.62 -4.97 0.49
C TYR A 54 -3.63 -5.72 1.35
N ASP A 55 -3.74 -7.05 1.36
CA ASP A 55 -3.15 -7.98 2.32
C ASP A 55 -3.56 -7.75 3.78
N PHE A 56 -3.35 -8.76 4.62
CA PHE A 56 -3.83 -8.79 6.01
C PHE A 56 -2.72 -9.07 7.03
N GLY A 57 -1.46 -9.09 6.57
CA GLY A 57 -0.31 -9.38 7.42
C GLY A 57 -0.26 -10.81 7.95
N PRO A 58 0.71 -11.11 8.82
CA PRO A 58 0.81 -12.39 9.50
C PRO A 58 -0.29 -12.56 10.55
N ASP A 59 -0.56 -13.81 10.93
CA ASP A 59 -1.37 -14.14 12.10
C ASP A 59 -0.66 -13.74 13.40
N SER A 60 -1.42 -13.66 14.49
CA SER A 60 -0.93 -13.39 15.85
C SER A 60 -0.35 -11.98 16.09
N VAL A 61 -0.45 -11.06 15.12
CA VAL A 61 -0.07 -9.65 15.30
C VAL A 61 -1.27 -8.74 15.59
N GLY A 62 -2.49 -9.28 15.58
CA GLY A 62 -3.69 -8.58 15.97
C GLY A 62 -4.13 -7.50 14.97
N VAL A 63 -4.03 -7.77 13.66
CA VAL A 63 -4.48 -6.83 12.62
C VAL A 63 -5.97 -6.51 12.80
N VAL A 64 -6.82 -7.51 13.04
CA VAL A 64 -8.26 -7.31 13.28
C VAL A 64 -8.50 -6.40 14.49
N ASP A 65 -7.79 -6.62 15.60
CA ASP A 65 -7.88 -5.76 16.78
C ASP A 65 -7.38 -4.34 16.49
N SER A 66 -6.36 -4.19 15.64
CA SER A 66 -5.87 -2.88 15.20
C SER A 66 -6.90 -2.13 14.36
N LEU A 67 -7.63 -2.82 13.48
CA LEU A 67 -8.73 -2.26 12.71
C LEU A 67 -9.89 -1.83 13.64
N ALA A 68 -10.29 -2.69 14.57
CA ALA A 68 -11.34 -2.37 15.55
C ALA A 68 -11.01 -1.12 16.39
N ARG A 69 -9.75 -0.98 16.86
CA ARG A 69 -9.29 0.23 17.57
C ARG A 69 -9.34 1.50 16.72
N ARG A 70 -9.35 1.38 15.41
CA ARG A 70 -9.50 2.49 14.45
C ARG A 70 -10.96 2.76 14.09
N GLY A 71 -11.91 2.00 14.67
CA GLY A 71 -13.33 2.11 14.36
C GLY A 71 -13.73 1.46 13.03
N VAL A 72 -12.88 0.58 12.48
CA VAL A 72 -13.16 -0.16 11.25
C VAL A 72 -13.95 -1.41 11.63
N ASP A 73 -15.21 -1.47 11.24
CA ASP A 73 -16.13 -2.60 11.44
C ASP A 73 -16.51 -3.29 10.12
N THR A 74 -16.28 -2.62 9.00
CA THR A 74 -16.66 -3.11 7.68
C THR A 74 -15.56 -2.79 6.66
N LEU A 75 -15.20 -3.80 5.86
CA LEU A 75 -14.33 -3.66 4.70
C LEU A 75 -15.16 -3.87 3.43
N GLU A 76 -15.13 -2.89 2.53
CA GLU A 76 -15.81 -2.99 1.23
C GLU A 76 -15.21 -4.13 0.40
N TRP A 77 -13.90 -4.27 0.48
CA TRP A 77 -13.19 -5.38 -0.11
C TRP A 77 -11.86 -5.66 0.58
N VAL A 78 -11.42 -6.88 0.43
CA VAL A 78 -10.07 -7.34 0.76
C VAL A 78 -9.46 -7.92 -0.50
N VAL A 79 -8.26 -7.51 -0.85
CA VAL A 79 -7.43 -8.18 -1.85
C VAL A 79 -6.31 -8.90 -1.12
N LEU A 80 -6.19 -10.20 -1.31
CA LEU A 80 -5.01 -10.97 -0.91
C LEU A 80 -4.12 -11.14 -2.14
N SER A 81 -2.92 -10.58 -2.07
CA SER A 81 -2.01 -10.53 -3.22
C SER A 81 -1.58 -11.93 -3.66
N HIS A 82 -1.25 -12.78 -2.71
CA HIS A 82 -0.89 -14.19 -2.88
C HIS A 82 -1.06 -14.94 -1.55
N TYR A 83 -0.80 -16.27 -1.51
CA TYR A 83 -1.15 -17.10 -0.33
C TYR A 83 -0.02 -17.30 0.68
N HIS A 84 0.98 -16.44 0.78
CA HIS A 84 1.95 -16.55 1.86
C HIS A 84 1.39 -16.05 3.19
N ARG A 85 1.82 -16.70 4.29
CA ARG A 85 1.27 -16.49 5.64
C ARG A 85 1.38 -15.06 6.13
N ASP A 86 2.45 -14.37 5.78
CA ASP A 86 2.73 -12.99 6.15
C ASP A 86 1.89 -11.95 5.37
N HIS A 87 1.01 -12.42 4.47
CA HIS A 87 0.02 -11.62 3.74
C HIS A 87 -1.42 -12.00 4.08
N ILE A 88 -1.67 -13.27 4.41
CA ILE A 88 -3.02 -13.80 4.62
C ILE A 88 -3.33 -14.13 6.08
N GLY A 89 -2.32 -14.15 6.95
CA GLY A 89 -2.44 -14.70 8.30
C GLY A 89 -3.52 -14.03 9.14
N GLY A 90 -3.56 -12.69 9.14
CA GLY A 90 -4.59 -11.94 9.86
C GLY A 90 -6.01 -12.17 9.32
N PHE A 91 -6.18 -12.48 8.02
CA PHE A 91 -7.48 -12.86 7.46
C PHE A 91 -8.01 -14.18 8.06
N LEU A 92 -7.13 -15.10 8.40
CA LEU A 92 -7.51 -16.37 9.01
C LEU A 92 -8.02 -16.21 10.46
N GLU A 93 -7.78 -15.04 11.08
CA GLU A 93 -8.25 -14.70 12.43
C GLU A 93 -9.66 -14.06 12.46
N LEU A 94 -10.31 -13.86 11.30
CA LEU A 94 -11.65 -13.26 11.22
C LEU A 94 -12.76 -14.04 11.96
N PRO A 95 -12.76 -15.38 12.01
CA PRO A 95 -13.82 -16.11 12.70
C PRO A 95 -13.96 -15.69 14.17
N GLY A 96 -15.19 -15.29 14.54
CA GLY A 96 -15.50 -14.83 15.90
C GLY A 96 -15.10 -13.37 16.18
N ARG A 97 -14.77 -12.59 15.16
CA ARG A 97 -14.47 -11.17 15.26
C ARG A 97 -15.59 -10.31 14.67
N ASP A 98 -15.76 -9.10 15.22
CA ASP A 98 -16.75 -8.12 14.75
C ASP A 98 -16.16 -7.26 13.62
N LEU A 99 -15.74 -7.92 12.54
CA LEU A 99 -15.27 -7.27 11.31
C LEU A 99 -15.97 -7.92 10.12
N PHE A 100 -16.77 -7.14 9.42
CA PHE A 100 -17.49 -7.59 8.25
C PHE A 100 -16.67 -7.33 6.97
N VAL A 101 -16.54 -8.34 6.13
CA VAL A 101 -15.88 -8.24 4.80
C VAL A 101 -16.94 -8.47 3.73
N ARG A 102 -17.22 -7.44 2.91
CA ARG A 102 -18.24 -7.56 1.86
C ARG A 102 -17.80 -8.47 0.72
N ARG A 103 -16.51 -8.43 0.38
CA ARG A 103 -15.98 -9.23 -0.73
C ARG A 103 -14.48 -9.49 -0.55
N LEU A 104 -14.09 -10.72 -0.85
CA LEU A 104 -12.70 -11.14 -0.93
C LEU A 104 -12.30 -11.28 -2.39
N TYR A 105 -11.18 -10.69 -2.74
CA TYR A 105 -10.54 -10.88 -4.02
C TYR A 105 -9.19 -11.57 -3.85
N VAL A 106 -8.90 -12.51 -4.74
CA VAL A 106 -7.64 -13.24 -4.78
C VAL A 106 -7.08 -13.22 -6.21
N GLY A 107 -5.77 -13.36 -6.35
CA GLY A 107 -5.15 -13.55 -7.66
C GLY A 107 -5.39 -14.95 -8.23
N SER A 108 -4.98 -15.14 -9.48
CA SER A 108 -4.95 -16.45 -10.13
C SER A 108 -3.74 -17.29 -9.70
N ASP A 109 -3.34 -17.17 -8.45
CA ASP A 109 -2.26 -17.97 -7.89
C ASP A 109 -2.60 -19.47 -7.94
N LEU A 110 -1.79 -20.22 -8.67
CA LEU A 110 -1.96 -21.67 -8.82
C LEU A 110 -1.41 -22.47 -7.63
N THR A 111 -0.83 -21.78 -6.63
CA THR A 111 -0.35 -22.42 -5.41
C THR A 111 -1.50 -23.18 -4.75
N GLU A 112 -1.36 -24.48 -4.69
CA GLU A 112 -2.28 -25.37 -3.96
C GLU A 112 -1.76 -25.59 -2.54
N GLY A 113 -2.66 -25.90 -1.61
CA GLY A 113 -2.27 -26.32 -0.28
C GLY A 113 -2.94 -25.56 0.86
N PHE A 114 -2.41 -25.79 2.05
CA PHE A 114 -3.04 -25.42 3.32
C PHE A 114 -3.48 -23.95 3.41
N PHE A 115 -2.65 -23.01 2.98
CA PHE A 115 -2.97 -21.59 3.14
C PHE A 115 -4.11 -21.13 2.23
N ARG A 116 -4.10 -21.53 0.96
CA ARG A 116 -5.20 -21.27 0.03
C ARG A 116 -6.50 -21.87 0.54
N ASP A 117 -6.46 -23.15 0.92
CA ASP A 117 -7.65 -23.87 1.38
C ASP A 117 -8.20 -23.26 2.67
N SER A 118 -7.32 -22.78 3.57
CA SER A 118 -7.70 -22.09 4.80
C SER A 118 -8.40 -20.77 4.51
N VAL A 119 -7.86 -19.93 3.62
CA VAL A 119 -8.49 -18.67 3.20
C VAL A 119 -9.88 -18.92 2.63
N LEU A 120 -10.00 -19.85 1.69
CA LEU A 120 -11.30 -20.19 1.07
C LEU A 120 -12.27 -20.83 2.07
N GLY A 121 -11.75 -21.58 3.06
CA GLY A 121 -12.51 -22.16 4.16
C GLY A 121 -13.10 -21.08 5.07
N VAL A 122 -12.30 -20.10 5.48
CA VAL A 122 -12.73 -18.95 6.29
C VAL A 122 -13.77 -18.12 5.53
N ALA A 123 -13.51 -17.77 4.28
CA ALA A 123 -14.45 -17.02 3.47
C ALA A 123 -15.80 -17.74 3.35
N ARG A 124 -15.80 -19.06 3.10
CA ARG A 124 -17.02 -19.87 3.05
C ARG A 124 -17.74 -19.88 4.39
N ALA A 125 -17.03 -20.08 5.50
CA ALA A 125 -17.62 -20.15 6.83
C ALA A 125 -18.28 -18.82 7.25
N LEU A 126 -17.75 -17.70 6.80
CA LEU A 126 -18.26 -16.36 7.07
C LEU A 126 -19.24 -15.84 6.00
N GLY A 127 -19.49 -16.62 4.94
CA GLY A 127 -20.36 -16.20 3.82
C GLY A 127 -19.80 -15.07 2.99
N ILE A 128 -18.46 -14.89 2.97
CA ILE A 128 -17.80 -13.85 2.20
C ILE A 128 -17.70 -14.30 0.73
N PRO A 129 -18.28 -13.55 -0.23
CA PRO A 129 -18.11 -13.82 -1.65
C PRO A 129 -16.63 -13.71 -2.06
N VAL A 130 -16.16 -14.66 -2.88
CA VAL A 130 -14.78 -14.70 -3.36
C VAL A 130 -14.75 -14.61 -4.87
N ASP A 131 -14.00 -13.64 -5.40
CA ASP A 131 -13.75 -13.48 -6.83
C ASP A 131 -12.25 -13.50 -7.13
N THR A 132 -11.91 -13.97 -8.33
CA THR A 132 -10.53 -13.97 -8.82
C THR A 132 -10.28 -12.73 -9.68
N LEU A 133 -9.21 -12.00 -9.38
CA LEU A 133 -8.80 -10.82 -10.12
C LEU A 133 -7.86 -11.14 -11.27
N TRP A 134 -8.09 -10.46 -12.38
CA TRP A 134 -7.31 -10.53 -13.59
C TRP A 134 -6.96 -9.14 -14.12
N ARG A 135 -5.86 -9.04 -14.80
CA ARG A 135 -5.46 -7.81 -15.50
C ARG A 135 -6.59 -7.26 -16.36
N GLY A 136 -6.88 -5.98 -16.19
CA GLY A 136 -7.93 -5.24 -16.90
C GLY A 136 -9.21 -5.04 -16.09
N GLU A 137 -9.36 -5.73 -14.96
CA GLU A 137 -10.42 -5.44 -13.99
C GLU A 137 -10.06 -4.26 -13.12
N SER A 138 -11.02 -3.75 -12.36
CA SER A 138 -10.80 -2.64 -11.45
C SER A 138 -11.76 -2.69 -10.26
N LEU A 139 -11.28 -2.16 -9.14
CA LEU A 139 -11.98 -2.07 -7.88
C LEU A 139 -12.19 -0.61 -7.50
N GLY A 140 -13.31 -0.34 -6.81
CA GLY A 140 -13.61 0.94 -6.17
C GLY A 140 -14.19 0.71 -4.78
N PHE A 141 -14.58 1.79 -4.07
CA PHE A 141 -15.15 1.68 -2.72
C PHE A 141 -16.66 1.48 -2.71
N ALA A 142 -17.39 1.84 -3.78
CA ALA A 142 -18.83 1.63 -3.92
C ALA A 142 -19.28 1.68 -5.36
N GLU A 143 -20.52 1.20 -5.63
CA GLU A 143 -21.20 1.42 -6.91
C GLU A 143 -21.66 2.89 -7.04
N GLY A 144 -21.54 3.47 -8.24
CA GLY A 144 -21.98 4.84 -8.52
C GLY A 144 -21.02 5.92 -7.99
N GLU A 145 -19.74 5.62 -7.90
CA GLU A 145 -18.70 6.53 -7.43
C GLU A 145 -18.61 7.82 -8.24
N ARG A 146 -18.15 8.89 -7.57
CA ARG A 146 -17.84 10.17 -8.19
C ARG A 146 -16.61 10.03 -9.09
N ALA A 147 -16.45 10.97 -10.02
CA ALA A 147 -15.28 10.96 -10.92
C ALA A 147 -13.93 11.03 -10.18
N GLU A 148 -13.93 11.59 -8.97
CA GLU A 148 -12.74 11.74 -8.11
C GLU A 148 -12.48 10.52 -7.23
N SER A 149 -13.43 9.58 -7.14
CA SER A 149 -13.27 8.38 -6.27
C SER A 149 -12.07 7.54 -6.70
N PRO A 150 -11.33 6.97 -5.72
CA PRO A 150 -10.20 6.12 -6.04
C PRO A 150 -10.61 4.90 -6.83
N ARG A 151 -9.88 4.60 -7.89
CA ARG A 151 -10.02 3.40 -8.68
C ARG A 151 -8.71 2.60 -8.66
N PHE A 152 -8.79 1.32 -8.45
CA PHE A 152 -7.66 0.40 -8.41
C PHE A 152 -7.72 -0.53 -9.62
N ASP A 153 -6.90 -0.26 -10.62
CA ASP A 153 -6.79 -1.09 -11.82
C ASP A 153 -5.88 -2.28 -11.54
N VAL A 154 -6.34 -3.50 -11.87
CA VAL A 154 -5.54 -4.71 -11.78
C VAL A 154 -4.60 -4.78 -12.97
N LEU A 155 -3.29 -4.69 -12.70
CA LEU A 155 -2.26 -4.75 -13.74
C LEU A 155 -1.69 -6.16 -13.94
N TRP A 156 -1.78 -7.02 -12.93
CA TRP A 156 -1.27 -8.38 -12.89
C TRP A 156 -2.05 -9.22 -11.85
N PRO A 157 -2.23 -10.53 -12.01
CA PRO A 157 -1.78 -11.38 -13.12
C PRO A 157 -2.65 -11.26 -14.38
N ALA A 158 -2.09 -11.66 -15.52
CA ALA A 158 -2.84 -11.74 -16.78
C ALA A 158 -3.71 -13.02 -16.81
N VAL A 159 -4.83 -12.98 -17.55
CA VAL A 159 -5.87 -14.04 -17.58
C VAL A 159 -5.32 -15.47 -17.79
N TYR A 160 -4.29 -15.63 -18.58
CA TYR A 160 -3.70 -16.95 -18.85
C TYR A 160 -2.31 -17.12 -18.24
N ALA A 161 -1.92 -16.23 -17.32
CA ALA A 161 -0.64 -16.38 -16.64
C ALA A 161 -0.70 -17.60 -15.70
N ARG A 162 0.17 -18.57 -15.94
CA ARG A 162 0.38 -19.70 -15.02
C ARG A 162 1.48 -19.29 -14.07
N VAL A 163 1.09 -18.79 -12.91
CA VAL A 163 1.99 -18.19 -11.90
C VAL A 163 1.65 -18.72 -10.52
N GLU A 164 2.65 -18.75 -9.66
CA GLU A 164 2.57 -19.27 -8.30
C GLU A 164 3.38 -18.38 -7.35
N GLY A 165 3.00 -18.36 -6.09
CA GLY A 165 3.70 -17.67 -5.02
C GLY A 165 3.90 -16.18 -5.33
N ASN A 166 5.11 -15.68 -5.09
CA ASN A 166 5.42 -14.25 -5.26
C ASN A 166 5.16 -13.73 -6.68
N THR A 167 5.46 -14.53 -7.71
CA THR A 167 5.17 -14.16 -9.11
C THR A 167 3.67 -13.98 -9.36
N ALA A 168 2.80 -14.59 -8.55
CA ALA A 168 1.34 -14.48 -8.68
C ALA A 168 0.74 -13.27 -7.96
N SER A 169 1.54 -12.47 -7.22
CA SER A 169 1.04 -11.33 -6.46
C SER A 169 0.16 -10.42 -7.30
N VAL A 170 -1.06 -10.15 -6.84
CA VAL A 170 -1.95 -9.18 -7.49
C VAL A 170 -1.34 -7.79 -7.42
N VAL A 171 -1.12 -7.16 -8.56
CA VAL A 171 -0.62 -5.80 -8.64
C VAL A 171 -1.76 -4.84 -8.92
N LEU A 172 -1.93 -3.85 -8.05
CA LEU A 172 -2.94 -2.81 -8.17
C LEU A 172 -2.30 -1.45 -8.46
N LEU A 173 -2.85 -0.74 -9.45
CA LEU A 173 -2.56 0.66 -9.70
C LEU A 173 -3.75 1.49 -9.22
N GLY A 174 -3.64 2.04 -8.01
CA GLY A 174 -4.60 3.01 -7.48
C GLY A 174 -4.47 4.35 -8.19
N ARG A 175 -5.60 4.92 -8.59
CA ARG A 175 -5.70 6.27 -9.19
C ARG A 175 -6.57 7.13 -8.32
N VAL A 176 -6.05 8.28 -7.91
CA VAL A 176 -6.76 9.32 -7.17
C VAL A 176 -6.59 10.62 -7.96
N GLY A 177 -7.55 10.92 -8.82
CA GLY A 177 -7.35 11.95 -9.83
C GLY A 177 -6.16 11.62 -10.75
N VAL A 178 -5.15 12.48 -10.75
CA VAL A 178 -3.91 12.29 -11.54
C VAL A 178 -2.83 11.51 -10.78
N THR A 179 -2.94 11.41 -9.46
CA THR A 179 -1.96 10.73 -8.60
C THR A 179 -2.13 9.22 -8.64
N LYS A 180 -1.03 8.50 -8.70
CA LYS A 180 -1.01 7.04 -8.82
C LYS A 180 -0.25 6.40 -7.67
N VAL A 181 -0.78 5.29 -7.17
CA VAL A 181 -0.17 4.44 -6.15
C VAL A 181 -0.02 3.04 -6.71
N LEU A 182 1.16 2.44 -6.61
CA LEU A 182 1.41 1.09 -7.06
C LEU A 182 1.60 0.16 -5.86
N LEU A 183 0.70 -0.81 -5.72
CA LEU A 183 0.77 -1.89 -4.73
C LEU A 183 1.17 -3.17 -5.46
N THR A 184 2.28 -3.78 -5.05
CA THR A 184 2.93 -4.88 -5.78
C THR A 184 2.90 -6.22 -5.04
N GLY A 185 2.48 -6.22 -3.77
CA GLY A 185 2.63 -7.39 -2.90
C GLY A 185 4.09 -7.82 -2.84
N ASP A 186 4.33 -9.09 -3.08
CA ASP A 186 5.67 -9.68 -3.12
C ASP A 186 6.17 -9.97 -4.54
N LEU A 187 5.61 -9.27 -5.55
CA LEU A 187 5.97 -9.51 -6.95
C LEU A 187 7.49 -9.60 -7.11
N ASP A 188 7.95 -10.72 -7.65
CA ASP A 188 9.36 -10.98 -7.91
C ASP A 188 9.83 -10.39 -9.26
N THR A 189 11.13 -10.45 -9.51
CA THR A 189 11.73 -9.89 -10.75
C THR A 189 11.21 -10.55 -12.03
N VAL A 190 10.70 -11.78 -11.96
CA VAL A 190 10.06 -12.45 -13.11
C VAL A 190 8.73 -11.80 -13.40
N GLY A 191 7.92 -11.59 -12.36
CA GLY A 191 6.65 -10.88 -12.45
C GLY A 191 6.83 -9.42 -12.87
N GLU A 192 7.82 -8.70 -12.30
CA GLU A 192 8.15 -7.31 -12.67
C GLU A 192 8.45 -7.17 -14.17
N ASN A 193 9.27 -8.07 -14.74
CA ASN A 193 9.57 -8.02 -16.17
C ASN A 193 8.33 -8.20 -17.03
N ARG A 194 7.47 -9.18 -16.70
CA ARG A 194 6.21 -9.41 -17.42
C ARG A 194 5.25 -8.22 -17.27
N LEU A 195 5.17 -7.66 -16.07
CA LEU A 195 4.36 -6.48 -15.80
C LEU A 195 4.78 -5.28 -16.66
N LEU A 196 6.11 -5.02 -16.77
CA LEU A 196 6.65 -3.94 -17.59
C LEU A 196 6.43 -4.17 -19.10
N GLU A 197 6.56 -5.40 -19.57
CA GLU A 197 6.28 -5.74 -20.97
C GLU A 197 4.83 -5.41 -21.35
N MET A 198 3.89 -5.67 -20.43
CA MET A 198 2.47 -5.39 -20.64
C MET A 198 2.09 -3.93 -20.38
N ASN A 199 2.92 -3.18 -19.65
CA ASN A 199 2.66 -1.81 -19.23
C ASN A 199 3.91 -0.93 -19.43
N PRO A 200 4.33 -0.67 -20.70
CA PRO A 200 5.60 0.02 -21.00
C PRO A 200 5.65 1.48 -20.54
N THR A 201 4.50 2.05 -20.18
CA THR A 201 4.39 3.43 -19.66
C THR A 201 4.00 3.46 -18.17
N LEU A 202 4.22 2.35 -17.45
CA LEU A 202 3.91 2.26 -16.03
C LEU A 202 4.67 3.33 -15.25
N SER A 203 3.94 4.13 -14.48
CA SER A 203 4.49 5.11 -13.53
C SER A 203 3.55 5.26 -12.34
N ALA A 204 4.10 5.57 -11.17
CA ALA A 204 3.32 5.87 -9.97
C ALA A 204 4.11 6.82 -9.05
N GLU A 205 3.43 7.73 -8.39
CA GLU A 205 4.01 8.67 -7.42
C GLU A 205 4.41 7.97 -6.11
N LEU A 206 3.60 7.00 -5.67
CA LEU A 206 3.86 6.20 -4.48
C LEU A 206 4.01 4.73 -4.85
N LEU A 207 5.10 4.10 -4.40
CA LEU A 207 5.41 2.69 -4.63
C LEU A 207 5.44 1.92 -3.31
N GLN A 208 4.65 0.86 -3.19
CA GLN A 208 4.91 -0.21 -2.23
C GLN A 208 6.07 -1.05 -2.78
N VAL A 209 7.14 -1.13 -2.01
CA VAL A 209 8.34 -1.90 -2.37
C VAL A 209 8.06 -3.39 -2.23
N GLY A 210 8.24 -4.13 -3.31
CA GLY A 210 7.89 -5.56 -3.36
C GLY A 210 8.69 -6.42 -2.38
N HIS A 211 8.04 -7.46 -1.87
CA HIS A 211 8.63 -8.54 -1.09
C HIS A 211 9.49 -8.02 0.08
N HIS A 212 8.97 -7.04 0.81
CA HIS A 212 9.60 -6.43 1.99
C HIS A 212 11.02 -5.90 1.74
N GLY A 213 11.37 -5.61 0.47
CA GLY A 213 12.71 -5.20 0.08
C GLY A 213 13.69 -6.35 -0.09
N SER A 214 13.23 -7.55 -0.46
CA SER A 214 14.06 -8.71 -0.83
C SER A 214 14.90 -8.45 -2.07
N ALA A 215 16.07 -9.08 -2.17
CA ALA A 215 16.94 -9.03 -3.35
C ALA A 215 16.29 -9.62 -4.61
N GLY A 216 15.30 -10.53 -4.45
CA GLY A 216 14.55 -11.17 -5.54
C GLY A 216 13.44 -10.31 -6.13
N SER A 217 13.27 -9.07 -5.64
CA SER A 217 12.23 -8.13 -6.05
C SER A 217 12.82 -6.73 -6.20
N SER A 218 12.02 -5.77 -6.64
CA SER A 218 12.40 -4.36 -6.77
C SER A 218 13.67 -4.18 -7.59
N SER A 219 13.67 -4.72 -8.83
CA SER A 219 14.78 -4.57 -9.77
C SER A 219 14.97 -3.09 -10.12
N PHE A 220 16.21 -2.68 -10.40
CA PHE A 220 16.49 -1.29 -10.80
C PHE A 220 15.69 -0.87 -12.04
N LYS A 221 15.55 -1.77 -13.02
CA LYS A 221 14.72 -1.54 -14.21
C LYS A 221 13.28 -1.22 -13.83
N PHE A 222 12.72 -1.98 -12.89
CA PHE A 222 11.34 -1.78 -12.41
C PHE A 222 11.19 -0.45 -11.68
N ILE A 223 12.04 -0.19 -10.68
CA ILE A 223 11.98 1.05 -9.89
C ILE A 223 12.19 2.28 -10.79
N ALA A 224 13.16 2.23 -11.70
CA ALA A 224 13.46 3.32 -12.63
C ALA A 224 12.30 3.59 -13.62
N GLN A 225 11.61 2.53 -14.10
CA GLN A 225 10.45 2.68 -14.98
C GLN A 225 9.25 3.26 -14.23
N VAL A 226 8.96 2.77 -13.02
CA VAL A 226 7.88 3.31 -12.18
C VAL A 226 8.15 4.75 -11.79
N SER A 227 9.41 5.10 -11.57
CA SER A 227 9.89 6.45 -11.24
C SER A 227 9.11 7.11 -10.09
N PRO A 228 9.05 6.45 -8.92
CA PRO A 228 8.26 6.95 -7.81
C PRO A 228 8.87 8.22 -7.20
N LYS A 229 8.00 9.07 -6.62
CA LYS A 229 8.41 10.19 -5.77
C LYS A 229 8.61 9.75 -4.34
N TYR A 230 7.80 8.78 -3.90
CA TYR A 230 7.82 8.20 -2.56
C TYR A 230 7.75 6.68 -2.65
N ALA A 231 8.37 6.00 -1.70
CA ALA A 231 8.25 4.55 -1.58
C ALA A 231 8.09 4.15 -0.11
N PHE A 232 7.38 3.06 0.14
CA PHE A 232 7.34 2.46 1.46
C PHE A 232 7.65 0.98 1.43
N VAL A 233 8.31 0.51 2.49
CA VAL A 233 8.63 -0.89 2.74
C VAL A 233 7.87 -1.32 3.99
N SER A 234 7.00 -2.32 3.86
CA SER A 234 6.41 -3.01 5.00
C SER A 234 7.34 -4.15 5.40
N VAL A 235 7.94 -4.04 6.57
CA VAL A 235 9.00 -4.96 7.01
C VAL A 235 9.11 -4.93 8.54
N GLY A 236 9.46 -6.04 9.15
CA GLY A 236 9.64 -6.13 10.60
C GLY A 236 11.02 -5.70 11.06
N ALA A 237 11.09 -5.05 12.22
CA ALA A 237 12.35 -4.84 12.92
C ALA A 237 12.99 -6.20 13.27
N ASP A 238 14.32 -6.28 13.19
CA ASP A 238 15.10 -7.48 13.52
C ASP A 238 14.62 -8.76 12.78
N ASN A 239 14.06 -8.62 11.57
CA ASN A 239 13.57 -9.74 10.80
C ASN A 239 14.72 -10.69 10.39
N ARG A 240 14.45 -11.99 10.46
CA ARG A 240 15.46 -13.04 10.17
C ARG A 240 15.94 -13.09 8.71
N TYR A 241 15.29 -12.35 7.82
CA TYR A 241 15.60 -12.33 6.38
C TYR A 241 16.61 -11.24 6.01
N GLY A 242 16.90 -10.33 6.93
CA GLY A 242 17.74 -9.16 6.66
C GLY A 242 17.13 -8.17 5.68
N HIS A 243 15.81 -8.13 5.62
CA HIS A 243 15.08 -7.18 4.76
C HIS A 243 14.89 -5.82 5.46
N PRO A 244 14.80 -4.71 4.71
CA PRO A 244 15.13 -4.62 3.29
C PRO A 244 16.65 -4.78 3.09
N VAL A 245 17.05 -5.51 2.06
CA VAL A 245 18.49 -5.67 1.78
C VAL A 245 19.09 -4.35 1.30
N GLU A 246 20.34 -4.09 1.68
CA GLU A 246 21.05 -2.84 1.37
C GLU A 246 21.04 -2.50 -0.13
N SER A 247 21.18 -3.50 -0.99
CA SER A 247 21.17 -3.31 -2.44
C SER A 247 19.82 -2.79 -2.98
N VAL A 248 18.69 -3.13 -2.35
CA VAL A 248 17.37 -2.60 -2.71
C VAL A 248 17.22 -1.18 -2.21
N VAL A 249 17.61 -0.90 -0.95
CA VAL A 249 17.61 0.46 -0.40
C VAL A 249 18.46 1.40 -1.25
N HIS A 250 19.65 0.95 -1.68
CA HIS A 250 20.52 1.73 -2.56
C HIS A 250 19.85 2.06 -3.91
N LYS A 251 19.22 1.08 -4.56
CA LYS A 251 18.49 1.30 -5.83
C LYS A 251 17.34 2.29 -5.66
N LEU A 252 16.58 2.18 -4.58
CA LEU A 252 15.49 3.10 -4.26
C LEU A 252 16.01 4.52 -4.07
N ASN A 253 17.05 4.72 -3.26
CA ASN A 253 17.65 6.03 -3.01
C ASN A 253 18.18 6.70 -4.29
N LEU A 254 18.75 5.91 -5.22
CA LEU A 254 19.19 6.43 -6.53
C LEU A 254 18.02 7.01 -7.35
N VAL A 255 16.86 6.38 -7.31
CA VAL A 255 15.68 6.84 -8.08
C VAL A 255 14.93 7.94 -7.34
N LEU A 256 14.73 7.82 -6.04
CA LEU A 256 14.05 8.82 -5.22
C LEU A 256 14.81 10.13 -5.11
N GLY A 257 16.15 10.09 -5.25
CA GLY A 257 17.05 11.24 -5.12
C GLY A 257 17.18 11.77 -3.69
N ASP A 258 16.39 11.28 -2.76
CA ASP A 258 16.39 11.66 -1.34
C ASP A 258 15.91 10.46 -0.51
N SER A 259 16.72 10.03 0.46
CA SER A 259 16.41 8.91 1.35
C SER A 259 15.24 9.21 2.31
N ALA A 260 14.94 10.48 2.58
CA ALA A 260 13.80 10.89 3.37
C ALA A 260 12.45 10.52 2.72
N LYS A 261 12.44 10.19 1.43
CA LYS A 261 11.26 9.75 0.68
C LYS A 261 11.05 8.23 0.69
N LEU A 262 11.90 7.50 1.38
CA LEU A 262 11.79 6.07 1.62
C LEU A 262 11.32 5.82 3.06
N PHE A 263 10.07 5.39 3.21
CA PHE A 263 9.43 5.11 4.48
C PHE A 263 9.52 3.61 4.81
N ARG A 264 9.72 3.27 6.09
CA ARG A 264 9.91 1.88 6.51
C ARG A 264 9.17 1.63 7.81
N THR A 265 8.34 0.56 7.85
CA THR A 265 7.56 0.22 9.04
C THR A 265 8.43 -0.22 10.22
N ASP A 266 9.58 -0.83 9.98
CA ASP A 266 10.53 -1.25 11.02
C ASP A 266 11.22 -0.07 11.75
N LEU A 267 11.23 1.11 11.14
CA LEU A 267 11.83 2.33 11.71
C LEU A 267 10.80 3.32 12.25
N GLN A 268 9.62 3.38 11.63
CA GLN A 268 8.63 4.44 11.87
C GLN A 268 7.30 3.90 12.43
N GLY A 269 7.16 2.57 12.57
CA GLY A 269 5.87 1.95 12.88
C GLY A 269 4.91 2.07 11.67
N THR A 270 3.62 2.21 11.93
CA THR A 270 2.64 2.40 10.86
C THR A 270 2.90 3.67 10.06
N VAL A 271 3.17 3.53 8.75
CA VAL A 271 3.37 4.65 7.82
C VAL A 271 2.04 5.03 7.18
N ARG A 272 1.75 6.33 7.09
CA ARG A 272 0.49 6.85 6.54
C ARG A 272 0.77 7.85 5.43
N PHE A 273 -0.04 7.79 4.38
CA PHE A 273 -0.05 8.77 3.29
C PHE A 273 -1.47 9.28 3.11
N GLU A 274 -1.59 10.54 2.80
CA GLU A 274 -2.85 11.16 2.39
C GLU A 274 -2.71 11.64 0.93
N ILE A 275 -3.62 11.20 0.07
CA ILE A 275 -3.53 11.38 -1.37
C ILE A 275 -4.76 12.13 -1.85
N PHE A 276 -4.56 13.35 -2.34
CA PHE A 276 -5.61 14.21 -2.82
C PHE A 276 -5.71 14.17 -4.35
N PRO A 277 -6.94 14.20 -4.92
CA PRO A 277 -7.12 14.38 -6.36
C PRO A 277 -6.46 15.67 -6.82
N GLY A 278 -5.42 15.60 -7.65
CA GLY A 278 -4.76 16.79 -8.23
C GLY A 278 -3.65 17.44 -7.41
N MET A 279 -3.47 17.12 -6.13
CA MET A 279 -2.41 17.71 -5.30
C MET A 279 -1.22 16.78 -5.05
N GLY A 280 -1.37 15.49 -5.35
CA GLY A 280 -0.32 14.51 -5.11
C GLY A 280 -0.41 13.82 -3.75
N VAL A 281 0.74 13.30 -3.28
CA VAL A 281 0.88 12.57 -2.02
C VAL A 281 1.38 13.53 -0.96
N ILE A 282 0.70 13.56 0.20
CA ILE A 282 1.19 14.20 1.41
C ILE A 282 1.83 13.12 2.28
N GLU A 283 3.05 13.41 2.72
CA GLU A 283 3.84 12.55 3.60
C GLU A 283 3.25 12.46 5.01
N PRO A 284 3.60 11.40 5.78
CA PRO A 284 3.21 11.24 7.17
C PRO A 284 3.60 12.42 8.06
#